data_fb0b844958fbe83a932529748566da76
#
_entry.id   fb0b844958fbe83a932529748566da76
#
_cell.length_a   1.000
_cell.length_b   1.000
_cell.length_c   1.000
_cell.angle_alpha   90.00
_cell.angle_beta   90.00
_cell.angle_gamma   90.00
#
_symmetry.space_group_name_H-M   'P 1'
#
loop_
_entity.id
_entity.type
_entity.pdbx_description
1 polymer ?
#
loop_
_entity_poly.entity_id
_entity_poly.type
_entity_poly.pdbx_seq_one_letter_code
_entity_poly.pdbx_strand_id
1 'polypeptide(L)'
;MKIVAIHHDGEALALFQKIGVDPYGIGAMTPKTRHVNILLSARPCKVANILKQEMLSLGADAAVSRGSVSCAVEATDVLLMGTHKQIGALAGKIENQPFGLDVLARDLRVLLGRLEKKPLLLKTVKREI
;
A
#
# COMPACT_ATOMS: atom_id res chain seq x y z
N MET A 1 8.08 25.13 -11.20
CA MET A 1 7.60 24.13 -10.20
C MET A 1 6.12 23.86 -10.46
N LYS A 2 5.73 22.59 -10.49
CA LYS A 2 4.32 22.20 -10.63
C LYS A 2 4.07 20.84 -10.01
N ILE A 3 2.83 20.62 -9.56
CA ILE A 3 2.39 19.32 -9.06
C ILE A 3 2.06 18.43 -10.27
N VAL A 4 2.56 17.20 -10.26
CA VAL A 4 2.30 16.22 -11.31
C VAL A 4 1.53 15.06 -10.71
N ALA A 5 0.36 14.75 -11.28
CA ALA A 5 -0.42 13.60 -10.87
C ALA A 5 -0.01 12.38 -11.71
N ILE A 6 0.27 11.26 -11.04
CA ILE A 6 0.61 10.01 -11.71
C ILE A 6 -0.42 8.97 -11.30
N HIS A 7 -1.18 8.46 -12.28
CA HIS A 7 -2.31 7.56 -12.05
C HIS A 7 -1.98 6.10 -12.40
N HIS A 8 -0.95 5.87 -13.20
CA HIS A 8 -0.52 4.52 -13.59
C HIS A 8 0.94 4.52 -14.01
N ASP A 9 1.51 3.33 -14.15
CA ASP A 9 2.93 3.17 -14.45
C ASP A 9 3.37 3.82 -15.76
N GLY A 10 2.49 3.82 -16.77
CA GLY A 10 2.81 4.43 -18.05
C GLY A 10 3.08 5.93 -17.96
N GLU A 11 2.35 6.63 -17.09
CA GLU A 11 2.59 8.06 -16.87
C GLU A 11 3.92 8.31 -16.17
N ALA A 12 4.27 7.49 -15.19
CA ALA A 12 5.56 7.56 -14.53
C ALA A 12 6.70 7.28 -15.51
N LEU A 13 6.55 6.25 -16.33
CA LEU A 13 7.54 5.88 -17.34
C LEU A 13 7.79 7.03 -18.32
N ALA A 14 6.73 7.64 -18.83
CA ALA A 14 6.85 8.75 -19.78
C ALA A 14 7.65 9.91 -19.17
N LEU A 15 7.36 10.24 -17.91
CA LEU A 15 8.03 11.33 -17.22
C LEU A 15 9.50 10.99 -16.95
N PHE A 16 9.80 9.76 -16.51
CA PHE A 16 11.18 9.33 -16.28
C PHE A 16 11.99 9.32 -17.56
N GLN A 17 11.41 8.89 -18.68
CA GLN A 17 12.07 8.92 -19.98
C GLN A 17 12.36 10.35 -20.43
N LYS A 18 11.43 11.26 -20.20
CA LYS A 18 11.62 12.68 -20.51
C LYS A 18 12.78 13.29 -19.71
N ILE A 19 12.93 12.88 -18.45
CA ILE A 19 14.02 13.33 -17.58
C ILE A 19 15.35 12.68 -17.99
N GLY A 20 15.30 11.49 -18.58
CA GLY A 20 16.50 10.74 -18.94
C GLY A 20 16.99 9.83 -17.82
N VAL A 21 16.06 9.30 -17.01
CA VAL A 21 16.39 8.41 -15.91
C VAL A 21 16.94 7.09 -16.45
N ASP A 22 17.96 6.55 -15.76
CA ASP A 22 18.54 5.25 -16.08
C ASP A 22 17.46 4.16 -16.04
N PRO A 23 17.42 3.23 -17.02
CA PRO A 23 16.39 2.17 -17.04
C PRO A 23 16.28 1.37 -15.74
N TYR A 24 17.38 1.07 -15.08
CA TYR A 24 17.34 0.39 -13.78
C TYR A 24 16.61 1.26 -12.74
N GLY A 25 16.92 2.55 -12.70
CA GLY A 25 16.28 3.49 -11.78
C GLY A 25 14.78 3.63 -12.03
N ILE A 26 14.34 3.55 -13.29
CA ILE A 26 12.91 3.59 -13.63
C ILE A 26 12.17 2.44 -12.93
N GLY A 27 12.67 1.21 -13.06
CA GLY A 27 12.02 0.05 -12.41
C GLY A 27 11.98 0.16 -10.90
N ALA A 28 13.05 0.67 -10.29
CA ALA A 28 13.14 0.82 -8.84
C ALA A 28 12.22 1.93 -8.31
N MET A 29 12.02 3.00 -9.06
CA MET A 29 11.28 4.18 -8.61
C MET A 29 9.81 4.19 -8.98
N THR A 30 9.40 3.49 -10.03
CA THR A 30 8.01 3.51 -10.50
C THR A 30 7.01 3.22 -9.38
N PRO A 31 7.17 2.16 -8.55
CA PRO A 31 6.22 1.89 -7.48
C PRO A 31 6.26 2.91 -6.33
N LYS A 32 7.21 3.84 -6.35
CA LYS A 32 7.28 4.93 -5.36
C LYS A 32 6.46 6.15 -5.78
N THR A 33 6.01 6.21 -7.03
CA THR A 33 5.33 7.39 -7.56
C THR A 33 3.86 7.46 -7.19
N ARG A 34 3.28 6.39 -6.68
CA ARG A 34 1.85 6.33 -6.35
C ARG A 34 1.66 5.95 -4.91
N HIS A 35 0.77 6.67 -4.26
CA HIS A 35 0.35 6.46 -2.88
C HIS A 35 -1.03 5.80 -2.88
N VAL A 36 -1.27 4.91 -1.90
CA VAL A 36 -2.56 4.26 -1.75
C VAL A 36 -2.96 4.24 -0.27
N ASN A 37 -4.25 4.42 -0.03
CA ASN A 37 -4.85 4.28 1.30
C ASN A 37 -5.77 3.07 1.26
N ILE A 38 -5.52 2.09 2.12
CA ILE A 38 -6.28 0.84 2.15
C ILE A 38 -6.94 0.70 3.51
N LEU A 39 -8.28 0.64 3.52
CA LEU A 39 -9.04 0.46 4.74
C LEU A 39 -9.32 -1.02 4.98
N LEU A 40 -8.89 -1.51 6.13
CA LEU A 40 -9.18 -2.86 6.61
C LEU A 40 -10.16 -2.74 7.76
N SER A 41 -11.29 -3.43 7.66
CA SER A 41 -12.36 -3.33 8.66
C SER A 41 -12.19 -4.36 9.77
N ALA A 42 -12.43 -3.93 11.01
CA ALA A 42 -12.60 -4.81 12.18
C ALA A 42 -11.48 -5.86 12.35
N ARG A 43 -10.24 -5.40 12.39
CA ARG A 43 -9.11 -6.29 12.65
C ARG A 43 -8.86 -6.44 14.14
N PRO A 44 -8.49 -7.65 14.63
CA PRO A 44 -8.12 -7.81 16.03
C PRO A 44 -7.00 -6.85 16.41
N CYS A 45 -6.99 -6.36 17.65
CA CYS A 45 -6.00 -5.38 18.11
C CYS A 45 -4.57 -5.87 17.91
N LYS A 46 -4.32 -7.15 18.08
CA LYS A 46 -2.99 -7.74 17.86
C LYS A 46 -2.54 -7.59 16.42
N VAL A 47 -3.42 -7.88 15.47
CA VAL A 47 -3.15 -7.73 14.04
C VAL A 47 -2.93 -6.26 13.69
N ALA A 48 -3.79 -5.37 14.21
CA ALA A 48 -3.67 -3.94 13.98
C ALA A 48 -2.31 -3.41 14.46
N ASN A 49 -1.85 -3.85 15.63
CA ASN A 49 -0.57 -3.45 16.19
C ASN A 49 0.61 -3.94 15.34
N ILE A 50 0.55 -5.18 14.85
CA ILE A 50 1.57 -5.71 13.96
C ILE A 50 1.64 -4.87 12.68
N LEU A 51 0.49 -4.59 12.07
CA LEU A 51 0.44 -3.80 10.85
C LEU A 51 0.99 -2.39 11.06
N LYS A 52 0.64 -1.76 12.18
CA LYS A 52 1.16 -0.43 12.53
C LYS A 52 2.68 -0.44 12.63
N GLN A 53 3.24 -1.39 13.36
CA GLN A 53 4.69 -1.49 13.54
C GLN A 53 5.42 -1.77 12.23
N GLU A 54 4.89 -2.68 11.43
CA GLU A 54 5.50 -3.01 10.14
C GLU A 54 5.46 -1.82 9.17
N MET A 55 4.33 -1.10 9.12
CA MET A 55 4.23 0.09 8.27
C MET A 55 5.22 1.17 8.70
N LEU A 56 5.33 1.42 10.01
CA LEU A 56 6.30 2.39 10.53
C LEU A 56 7.72 2.00 10.17
N SER A 57 8.07 0.72 10.24
CA SER A 57 9.41 0.24 9.89
C SER A 57 9.75 0.46 8.42
N LEU A 58 8.72 0.60 7.58
CA LEU A 58 8.89 0.85 6.14
C LEU A 58 8.88 2.33 5.78
N GLY A 59 8.78 3.21 6.77
CA GLY A 59 8.66 4.65 6.53
C GLY A 59 7.27 5.09 6.09
N ALA A 60 6.29 4.20 6.19
CA ALA A 60 4.89 4.47 5.94
C ALA A 60 4.14 4.66 7.25
N ASP A 61 2.83 4.54 7.27
CA ASP A 61 2.06 4.62 8.51
C ASP A 61 0.76 3.83 8.41
N ALA A 62 0.12 3.63 9.54
CA ALA A 62 -1.21 3.06 9.63
C ALA A 62 -1.97 3.74 10.74
N ALA A 63 -3.22 4.10 10.47
CA ALA A 63 -4.11 4.67 11.48
C ALA A 63 -4.91 3.55 12.13
N VAL A 64 -4.89 3.50 13.44
CA VAL A 64 -5.65 2.53 14.24
C VAL A 64 -6.34 3.25 15.40
N SER A 65 -7.30 2.57 16.04
CA SER A 65 -7.98 3.13 17.20
C SER A 65 -6.99 3.43 18.33
N ARG A 66 -7.25 4.51 19.07
CA ARG A 66 -6.47 4.89 20.24
C ARG A 66 -6.25 3.75 21.22
N GLY A 67 -7.28 2.90 21.43
CA GLY A 67 -7.22 1.78 22.37
C GLY A 67 -6.49 0.55 21.85
N SER A 68 -6.04 0.55 20.60
CA SER A 68 -5.43 -0.62 19.98
C SER A 68 -4.10 -1.00 20.64
N VAL A 69 -3.25 -0.03 20.97
CA VAL A 69 -1.90 -0.28 21.51
C VAL A 69 -1.94 -1.14 22.78
N SER A 70 -2.87 -0.82 23.69
CA SER A 70 -3.05 -1.56 24.94
C SER A 70 -4.06 -2.70 24.82
N CYS A 71 -4.63 -2.89 23.64
CA CYS A 71 -5.76 -3.79 23.39
C CYS A 71 -6.97 -3.52 24.31
N ALA A 72 -7.18 -2.24 24.64
CA ALA A 72 -8.40 -1.81 25.35
C ALA A 72 -9.64 -2.00 24.48
N VAL A 73 -9.48 -2.08 23.14
CA VAL A 73 -10.52 -2.47 22.20
C VAL A 73 -10.15 -3.82 21.60
N GLU A 74 -11.14 -4.69 21.39
CA GLU A 74 -10.90 -6.02 20.81
C GLU A 74 -10.52 -5.93 19.34
N ALA A 75 -11.14 -5.02 18.62
CA ALA A 75 -10.95 -4.85 17.19
C ALA A 75 -10.96 -3.36 16.82
N THR A 76 -10.32 -3.05 15.72
CA THR A 76 -10.24 -1.70 15.17
C THR A 76 -10.18 -1.76 13.66
N ASP A 77 -10.68 -0.73 13.01
CA ASP A 77 -10.38 -0.51 11.61
C ASP A 77 -8.91 -0.08 11.50
N VAL A 78 -8.29 -0.39 10.37
CA VAL A 78 -6.90 -0.04 10.10
C VAL A 78 -6.85 0.65 8.74
N LEU A 79 -6.30 1.86 8.68
CA LEU A 79 -6.05 2.53 7.42
C LEU A 79 -4.55 2.46 7.12
N LEU A 80 -4.19 1.67 6.13
CA LEU A 80 -2.81 1.59 5.65
C LEU A 80 -2.55 2.74 4.70
N MET A 81 -1.48 3.49 4.93
CA MET A 81 -1.12 4.67 4.15
C MET A 81 0.32 4.53 3.67
N GLY A 82 0.51 4.33 2.37
CA GLY A 82 1.85 4.18 1.83
C GLY A 82 1.89 4.14 0.31
N THR A 83 3.09 4.12 -0.23
CA THR A 83 3.29 3.93 -1.67
C THR A 83 3.03 2.48 -2.06
N HIS A 84 2.82 2.25 -3.35
CA HIS A 84 2.71 0.87 -3.87
C HIS A 84 3.92 0.04 -3.46
N LYS A 85 5.11 0.62 -3.48
CA LYS A 85 6.33 -0.08 -3.05
C LYS A 85 6.26 -0.48 -1.58
N GLN A 86 5.83 0.42 -0.71
CA GLN A 86 5.72 0.15 0.73
C GLN A 86 4.67 -0.91 1.03
N ILE A 87 3.53 -0.85 0.36
CA ILE A 87 2.47 -1.87 0.54
C ILE A 87 2.97 -3.24 0.07
N GLY A 88 3.69 -3.30 -1.06
CA GLY A 88 4.31 -4.54 -1.52
C GLY A 88 5.34 -5.09 -0.51
N ALA A 89 6.14 -4.21 0.08
CA ALA A 89 7.09 -4.60 1.10
C ALA A 89 6.39 -5.09 2.38
N LEU A 90 5.27 -4.45 2.76
CA LEU A 90 4.44 -4.92 3.87
C LEU A 90 3.98 -6.35 3.63
N ALA A 91 3.45 -6.65 2.44
CA ALA A 91 3.02 -8.00 2.09
C ALA A 91 4.16 -9.02 2.29
N GLY A 92 5.38 -8.67 1.86
CA GLY A 92 6.55 -9.53 2.07
C GLY A 92 6.88 -9.77 3.54
N LYS A 93 6.67 -8.77 4.40
CA LYS A 93 6.95 -8.89 5.84
C LYS A 93 5.93 -9.76 6.57
N ILE A 94 4.68 -9.77 6.14
CA ILE A 94 3.60 -10.44 6.86
C ILE A 94 3.20 -11.79 6.25
N GLU A 95 3.74 -12.17 5.10
CA GLU A 95 3.31 -13.36 4.36
C GLU A 95 3.47 -14.67 5.11
N ASN A 96 4.41 -14.75 6.05
CA ASN A 96 4.67 -15.94 6.84
C ASN A 96 4.24 -15.79 8.30
N GLN A 97 3.48 -14.74 8.62
CA GLN A 97 3.02 -14.50 9.97
C GLN A 97 1.62 -15.11 10.20
N PRO A 98 1.31 -15.48 11.46
CA PRO A 98 0.01 -16.07 11.79
C PRO A 98 -1.12 -15.05 11.83
N PHE A 99 -2.28 -15.45 12.33
CA PHE A 99 -3.46 -14.61 12.57
C PHE A 99 -4.10 -14.07 11.29
N GLY A 100 -3.99 -14.81 10.17
CA GLY A 100 -4.57 -14.39 8.91
C GLY A 100 -3.74 -13.37 8.13
N LEU A 101 -2.54 -13.02 8.62
CA LEU A 101 -1.67 -12.07 7.94
C LEU A 101 -1.13 -12.62 6.62
N ASP A 102 -0.98 -13.93 6.48
CA ASP A 102 -0.62 -14.57 5.22
C ASP A 102 -1.70 -14.36 4.16
N VAL A 103 -2.97 -14.47 4.54
CA VAL A 103 -4.10 -14.20 3.64
C VAL A 103 -4.12 -12.72 3.27
N LEU A 104 -3.94 -11.83 4.23
CA LEU A 104 -3.87 -10.39 3.97
C LEU A 104 -2.74 -10.05 2.99
N ALA A 105 -1.56 -10.65 3.16
CA ALA A 105 -0.44 -10.44 2.23
C ALA A 105 -0.83 -10.80 0.80
N ARG A 106 -1.51 -11.91 0.62
CA ARG A 106 -1.99 -12.37 -0.68
C ARG A 106 -2.99 -11.40 -1.29
N ASP A 107 -3.94 -10.93 -0.46
CA ASP A 107 -4.95 -9.98 -0.89
C ASP A 107 -4.33 -8.64 -1.29
N LEU A 108 -3.33 -8.16 -0.54
CA LEU A 108 -2.62 -6.92 -0.87
C LEU A 108 -1.89 -7.04 -2.21
N ARG A 109 -1.26 -8.17 -2.49
CA ARG A 109 -0.58 -8.40 -3.77
C ARG A 109 -1.56 -8.42 -4.94
N VAL A 110 -2.71 -9.04 -4.76
CA VAL A 110 -3.77 -9.04 -5.79
C VAL A 110 -4.26 -7.62 -6.04
N LEU A 111 -4.50 -6.85 -4.98
CA LEU A 111 -4.94 -5.46 -5.11
C LEU A 111 -3.91 -4.61 -5.87
N LEU A 112 -2.65 -4.70 -5.49
CA LEU A 112 -1.58 -3.94 -6.16
C LEU A 112 -1.47 -4.31 -7.63
N GLY A 113 -1.59 -5.59 -7.97
CA GLY A 113 -1.57 -6.05 -9.35
C GLY A 113 -2.69 -5.45 -10.18
N ARG A 114 -3.87 -5.29 -9.59
CA ARG A 114 -5.01 -4.64 -10.27
C ARG A 114 -4.75 -3.15 -10.48
N LEU A 115 -4.22 -2.47 -9.47
CA LEU A 115 -3.95 -1.04 -9.54
C LEU A 115 -2.86 -0.68 -10.54
N GLU A 116 -1.95 -1.60 -10.81
CA GLU A 116 -0.85 -1.40 -11.76
C GLU A 116 -1.23 -1.69 -13.21
N LYS A 117 -2.45 -2.19 -13.44
CA LYS A 117 -2.95 -2.48 -14.78
C LYS A 117 -3.50 -1.22 -15.47
N LYS A 118 -4.15 -1.40 -16.63
CA LYS A 118 -4.60 -0.33 -17.51
C LYS A 118 -5.48 0.71 -16.79
N PRO A 119 -5.43 1.98 -17.21
CA PRO A 119 -6.21 3.07 -16.59
C PRO A 119 -7.71 2.78 -16.46
N LEU A 120 -8.29 2.07 -17.41
CA LEU A 120 -9.71 1.72 -17.37
C LEU A 120 -10.05 0.89 -16.13
N LEU A 121 -9.19 -0.06 -15.76
CA LEU A 121 -9.38 -0.88 -14.58
C LEU A 121 -9.29 -0.05 -13.30
N LEU A 122 -8.38 0.93 -13.25
CA LEU A 122 -8.27 1.85 -12.13
C LEU A 122 -9.55 2.66 -11.94
N LYS A 123 -10.16 3.13 -13.01
CA LYS A 123 -11.43 3.85 -12.94
C LYS A 123 -12.53 2.98 -12.34
N THR A 124 -12.59 1.73 -12.72
CA THR A 124 -13.59 0.77 -12.21
C THR A 124 -13.38 0.56 -10.70
N VAL A 125 -12.16 0.36 -10.26
CA VAL A 125 -11.83 0.19 -8.84
C VAL A 125 -12.27 1.43 -8.05
N LYS A 126 -11.99 2.64 -8.54
CA LYS A 126 -12.39 3.87 -7.87
C LYS A 126 -13.91 4.01 -7.72
N ARG A 127 -14.68 3.51 -8.68
CA ARG A 127 -16.15 3.56 -8.63
C ARG A 127 -16.73 2.62 -7.59
N GLU A 128 -16.05 1.56 -7.28
CA GLU A 128 -16.50 0.57 -6.30
C GLU A 128 -16.26 1.02 -4.85
N ILE A 129 -15.45 2.02 -4.67
CA ILE A 129 -15.13 2.59 -3.37
C ILE A 129 -16.09 3.73 -3.03
#